data_92632444a1061d2debdedf1cfd512bdc
#
_entry.id   92632444a1061d2debdedf1cfd512bdc
#
_cell.length_a   1.000
_cell.length_b   1.000
_cell.length_c   1.000
_cell.angle_alpha   90.00
_cell.angle_beta   90.00
_cell.angle_gamma   90.00
#
_symmetry.space_group_name_H-M   'P 1'
#
loop_
_entity.id
_entity.type
_entity.pdbx_description
1 polymer ?
#
loop_
_entity_poly.entity_id
_entity_poly.type
_entity_poly.pdbx_seq_one_letter_code
_entity_poly.pdbx_strand_id
1 'polypeptide(L)'
;MGKGPGLYSDIGKRARDLIYKDYQSDHKFTVTTYTSTGVAITSTGIKKGELFLADVSTQLKNKNITTDIKVDTNSNLLATVTVDEPAPGLKTIFSFIIPDQRSGKVELQYQHEYAGISTSIGLTANPIVNFSGVVGNNALSLGTDLSFDTASGNFTKLNAGLSYTLSDLIASLTVNDKGDTLNASYYHTVSPLTSTAVGAELSHSFSSNENTLTIGTQHALDPLTLVKARVNNYGRASALIQHEWRPKSLFTISGEVDTRAIEKSAKIGLALALKP
;
A
#
# COMPACT_ATOMS: atom_id res chain seq x y z
N MET A 1 -1.17 -1.39 18.74
CA MET A 1 -1.40 -0.14 17.97
C MET A 1 -0.38 0.85 18.47
N GLY A 2 0.40 1.48 17.56
CA GLY A 2 1.38 2.51 17.92
C GLY A 2 0.68 3.66 18.64
N LYS A 3 1.33 4.16 19.67
CA LYS A 3 0.88 5.36 20.37
C LYS A 3 1.37 6.55 19.55
N GLY A 4 0.51 7.12 18.70
CA GLY A 4 0.89 8.32 17.96
C GLY A 4 0.21 8.45 16.59
N PRO A 5 0.46 9.55 15.85
CA PRO A 5 -0.22 9.85 14.57
C PRO A 5 0.19 8.94 13.41
N GLY A 6 1.19 8.06 13.58
CA GLY A 6 1.73 7.23 12.51
C GLY A 6 2.62 8.00 11.53
N LEU A 7 2.83 7.44 10.34
CA LEU A 7 3.58 8.07 9.26
C LEU A 7 2.62 8.75 8.27
N TYR A 8 3.15 9.63 7.41
CA TYR A 8 2.36 10.30 6.36
C TYR A 8 1.63 9.30 5.44
N SER A 9 2.25 8.17 5.15
CA SER A 9 1.66 7.08 4.34
C SER A 9 0.40 6.46 4.96
N ASP A 10 0.19 6.65 6.26
CA ASP A 10 -0.98 6.11 6.97
C ASP A 10 -2.22 7.02 6.83
N ILE A 11 -2.03 8.30 6.41
CA ILE A 11 -3.14 9.21 6.12
C ILE A 11 -3.98 8.65 4.96
N GLY A 12 -5.28 8.44 5.21
CA GLY A 12 -6.22 7.86 4.24
C GLY A 12 -6.01 6.39 3.89
N LYS A 13 -5.06 5.68 4.51
CA LYS A 13 -4.71 4.31 4.18
C LYS A 13 -5.87 3.32 4.32
N ARG A 14 -6.69 3.43 5.37
CA ARG A 14 -7.82 2.50 5.58
C ARG A 14 -8.87 2.60 4.49
N ALA A 15 -9.20 3.80 4.03
CA ALA A 15 -10.11 3.98 2.90
C ALA A 15 -9.51 3.44 1.61
N ARG A 16 -8.22 3.75 1.32
CA ARG A 16 -7.50 3.20 0.16
C ARG A 16 -7.43 1.68 0.19
N ASP A 17 -7.12 1.08 1.33
CA ASP A 17 -7.03 -0.38 1.47
C ASP A 17 -8.41 -1.04 1.24
N LEU A 18 -9.50 -0.43 1.70
CA LEU A 18 -10.83 -0.94 1.44
C LEU A 18 -11.18 -0.85 -0.04
N ILE A 19 -10.92 0.30 -0.66
CA ILE A 19 -11.36 0.62 -2.02
C ILE A 19 -10.46 -0.04 -3.08
N TYR A 20 -9.13 -0.13 -2.86
CA TYR A 20 -8.19 -0.52 -3.92
C TYR A 20 -7.43 -1.82 -3.66
N LYS A 21 -7.26 -2.23 -2.41
CA LYS A 21 -6.44 -3.38 -2.07
C LYS A 21 -7.15 -4.69 -2.39
N ASP A 22 -6.38 -5.65 -2.93
CA ASP A 22 -6.78 -7.02 -3.28
C ASP A 22 -7.69 -7.16 -4.52
N TYR A 23 -8.10 -6.06 -5.14
CA TYR A 23 -8.75 -6.12 -6.45
C TYR A 23 -7.71 -6.45 -7.51
N GLN A 24 -7.94 -7.53 -8.23
CA GLN A 24 -7.04 -8.02 -9.27
C GLN A 24 -7.78 -8.12 -10.60
N SER A 25 -7.09 -7.78 -11.68
CA SER A 25 -7.55 -8.02 -13.06
C SER A 25 -6.78 -9.14 -13.74
N ASP A 26 -5.79 -9.70 -13.05
CA ASP A 26 -4.82 -10.65 -13.58
C ASP A 26 -4.84 -11.95 -12.77
N HIS A 27 -4.15 -13.00 -13.25
CA HIS A 27 -3.99 -14.22 -12.49
C HIS A 27 -2.69 -14.19 -11.68
N LYS A 28 -2.81 -14.31 -10.35
CA LYS A 28 -1.69 -14.30 -9.42
C LYS A 28 -1.63 -15.59 -8.62
N PHE A 29 -0.46 -16.18 -8.56
CA PHE A 29 -0.17 -17.34 -7.74
C PHE A 29 0.99 -17.04 -6.82
N THR A 30 0.84 -17.28 -5.51
CA THR A 30 1.87 -17.04 -4.51
C THR A 30 1.98 -18.25 -3.60
N VAL A 31 3.20 -18.76 -3.41
CA VAL A 31 3.52 -19.81 -2.45
C VAL A 31 4.56 -19.29 -1.48
N THR A 32 4.28 -19.40 -0.20
CA THR A 32 5.24 -19.06 0.85
C THR A 32 5.53 -20.30 1.67
N THR A 33 6.77 -20.71 1.74
CA THR A 33 7.24 -21.82 2.58
C THR A 33 8.19 -21.31 3.65
N TYR A 34 8.26 -22.01 4.76
CA TYR A 34 9.17 -21.70 5.86
C TYR A 34 10.16 -22.83 6.03
N THR A 35 11.44 -22.50 6.11
CA THR A 35 12.48 -23.47 6.47
C THR A 35 12.49 -23.70 7.98
N SER A 36 13.08 -24.80 8.42
CA SER A 36 13.30 -25.06 9.85
C SER A 36 14.17 -24.01 10.55
N THR A 37 14.95 -23.24 9.80
CA THR A 37 15.79 -22.14 10.27
C THR A 37 15.04 -20.79 10.36
N GLY A 38 13.72 -20.78 10.08
CA GLY A 38 12.89 -19.56 10.16
C GLY A 38 12.98 -18.64 8.93
N VAL A 39 13.60 -19.10 7.83
CA VAL A 39 13.63 -18.35 6.57
C VAL A 39 12.31 -18.55 5.84
N ALA A 40 11.63 -17.46 5.47
CA ALA A 40 10.48 -17.49 4.61
C ALA A 40 10.92 -17.38 3.14
N ILE A 41 10.48 -18.31 2.30
CA ILE A 41 10.70 -18.28 0.86
C ILE A 41 9.33 -18.11 0.20
N THR A 42 9.19 -17.04 -0.58
CA THR A 42 7.95 -16.73 -1.30
C THR A 42 8.22 -16.70 -2.78
N SER A 43 7.49 -17.50 -3.54
CA SER A 43 7.46 -17.46 -5.00
C SER A 43 6.14 -16.89 -5.47
N THR A 44 6.19 -15.89 -6.36
CA THR A 44 5.00 -15.26 -6.93
C THR A 44 5.07 -15.35 -8.44
N GLY A 45 4.00 -15.79 -9.07
CA GLY A 45 3.79 -15.75 -10.51
C GLY A 45 2.57 -14.89 -10.84
N ILE A 46 2.69 -13.99 -11.81
CA ILE A 46 1.59 -13.14 -12.30
C ILE A 46 1.49 -13.31 -13.80
N LYS A 47 0.31 -13.72 -14.28
CA LYS A 47 0.00 -13.77 -15.71
C LYS A 47 -0.90 -12.57 -16.04
N LYS A 48 -0.37 -11.68 -16.88
CA LYS A 48 -1.05 -10.48 -17.37
C LYS A 48 -1.18 -10.55 -18.88
N GLY A 49 -2.34 -10.99 -19.37
CA GLY A 49 -2.49 -11.31 -20.79
C GLY A 49 -1.53 -12.40 -21.23
N GLU A 50 -0.66 -12.11 -22.20
CA GLU A 50 0.39 -13.02 -22.67
C GLU A 50 1.70 -12.92 -21.86
N LEU A 51 1.86 -11.89 -21.06
CA LEU A 51 3.06 -11.67 -20.25
C LEU A 51 3.00 -12.50 -18.98
N PHE A 52 4.08 -13.24 -18.71
CA PHE A 52 4.29 -13.95 -17.46
C PHE A 52 5.45 -13.32 -16.69
N LEU A 53 5.16 -12.84 -15.50
CA LEU A 53 6.13 -12.29 -14.56
C LEU A 53 6.21 -13.21 -13.36
N ALA A 54 7.40 -13.52 -12.93
CA ALA A 54 7.61 -14.28 -11.70
C ALA A 54 8.70 -13.63 -10.85
N ASP A 55 8.59 -13.80 -9.56
CA ASP A 55 9.61 -13.42 -8.61
C ASP A 55 9.75 -14.48 -7.50
N VAL A 56 10.94 -14.57 -6.96
CA VAL A 56 11.24 -15.35 -5.77
C VAL A 56 11.86 -14.42 -4.75
N SER A 57 11.27 -14.37 -3.56
CA SER A 57 11.78 -13.60 -2.44
C SER A 57 12.12 -14.51 -1.27
N THR A 58 13.20 -14.18 -0.60
CA THR A 58 13.67 -14.86 0.62
C THR A 58 13.75 -13.84 1.72
N GLN A 59 13.04 -14.10 2.82
CA GLN A 59 13.06 -13.25 4.01
C GLN A 59 13.68 -14.00 5.18
N LEU A 60 14.72 -13.40 5.74
CA LEU A 60 15.38 -13.86 6.96
C LEU A 60 15.19 -12.81 8.04
N LYS A 61 14.58 -13.21 9.15
CA LYS A 61 14.45 -12.34 10.34
C LYS A 61 15.34 -12.85 11.45
N ASN A 62 16.27 -12.03 11.89
CA ASN A 62 17.15 -12.31 13.00
C ASN A 62 17.07 -11.16 14.02
N LYS A 63 16.44 -11.43 15.18
CA LYS A 63 16.17 -10.41 16.22
C LYS A 63 15.50 -9.16 15.63
N ASN A 64 16.24 -8.06 15.57
CA ASN A 64 15.80 -6.76 15.05
C ASN A 64 16.23 -6.49 13.59
N ILE A 65 16.88 -7.44 12.94
CA ILE A 65 17.31 -7.31 11.55
C ILE A 65 16.46 -8.23 10.68
N THR A 66 15.83 -7.67 9.66
CA THR A 66 15.11 -8.40 8.62
C THR A 66 15.82 -8.16 7.29
N THR A 67 16.24 -9.24 6.63
CA THR A 67 16.85 -9.20 5.30
C THR A 67 15.88 -9.82 4.31
N ASP A 68 15.50 -9.06 3.30
CA ASP A 68 14.68 -9.49 2.19
C ASP A 68 15.50 -9.45 0.90
N ILE A 69 15.55 -10.58 0.18
CA ILE A 69 16.20 -10.69 -1.13
C ILE A 69 15.15 -11.17 -2.11
N LYS A 70 14.91 -10.39 -3.14
CA LYS A 70 13.93 -10.69 -4.18
C LYS A 70 14.60 -10.70 -5.55
N VAL A 71 14.39 -11.78 -6.32
CA VAL A 71 14.83 -11.92 -7.70
C VAL A 71 13.62 -11.99 -8.61
N ASP A 72 13.60 -11.19 -9.66
CA ASP A 72 12.51 -11.15 -10.64
C ASP A 72 12.93 -11.79 -11.99
N THR A 73 11.96 -12.01 -12.87
CA THR A 73 12.20 -12.55 -14.23
C THR A 73 12.98 -11.60 -15.13
N ASN A 74 13.15 -10.33 -14.76
CA ASN A 74 13.98 -9.36 -15.49
C ASN A 74 15.45 -9.41 -15.05
N SER A 75 15.84 -10.41 -14.28
CA SER A 75 17.19 -10.58 -13.72
C SER A 75 17.59 -9.45 -12.76
N ASN A 76 16.63 -8.76 -12.15
CA ASN A 76 16.90 -7.81 -11.09
C ASN A 76 16.92 -8.55 -9.75
N LEU A 77 17.92 -8.27 -8.95
CA LEU A 77 17.99 -8.68 -7.56
C LEU A 77 17.80 -7.45 -6.69
N LEU A 78 16.65 -7.39 -6.00
CA LEU A 78 16.36 -6.37 -4.99
C LEU A 78 16.76 -6.93 -3.63
N ALA A 79 17.68 -6.26 -2.95
CA ALA A 79 18.01 -6.56 -1.57
C ALA A 79 17.57 -5.42 -0.66
N THR A 80 16.91 -5.77 0.44
CA THR A 80 16.44 -4.83 1.45
C THR A 80 16.85 -5.32 2.82
N VAL A 81 17.54 -4.50 3.58
CA VAL A 81 17.91 -4.76 4.97
C VAL A 81 17.17 -3.77 5.85
N THR A 82 16.36 -4.27 6.73
CA THR A 82 15.60 -3.48 7.70
C THR A 82 16.16 -3.72 9.09
N VAL A 83 16.51 -2.67 9.80
CA VAL A 83 16.91 -2.71 11.21
C VAL A 83 15.80 -2.05 12.00
N ASP A 84 15.06 -2.86 12.77
CA ASP A 84 14.00 -2.39 13.64
C ASP A 84 14.58 -1.98 14.99
N GLU A 85 14.21 -0.78 15.45
CA GLU A 85 14.59 -0.24 16.78
C GLU A 85 16.11 -0.25 17.09
N PRO A 86 16.98 0.27 16.20
CA PRO A 86 18.37 0.55 16.59
C PRO A 86 18.43 1.59 17.72
N ALA A 87 17.42 2.45 17.82
CA ALA A 87 17.09 3.31 18.94
C ALA A 87 15.56 3.31 19.12
N PRO A 88 15.03 3.65 20.30
CA PRO A 88 13.59 3.64 20.57
C PRO A 88 12.79 4.42 19.51
N GLY A 89 11.84 3.74 18.85
CA GLY A 89 10.99 4.32 17.81
C GLY A 89 11.68 4.56 16.45
N LEU A 90 12.95 4.20 16.28
CA LEU A 90 13.68 4.35 15.03
C LEU A 90 13.69 3.04 14.23
N LYS A 91 13.48 3.14 12.93
CA LYS A 91 13.61 2.05 11.96
C LYS A 91 14.47 2.53 10.79
N THR A 92 15.44 1.72 10.41
CA THR A 92 16.35 2.00 9.29
C THR A 92 16.19 0.95 8.21
N ILE A 93 16.07 1.39 6.96
CA ILE A 93 15.89 0.52 5.81
C ILE A 93 16.95 0.87 4.77
N PHE A 94 17.71 -0.13 4.35
CA PHE A 94 18.66 -0.04 3.24
C PHE A 94 18.13 -0.88 2.09
N SER A 95 18.06 -0.33 0.91
CA SER A 95 17.65 -1.07 -0.28
C SER A 95 18.54 -0.76 -1.47
N PHE A 96 18.77 -1.78 -2.31
CA PHE A 96 19.50 -1.64 -3.57
C PHE A 96 19.03 -2.71 -4.56
N ILE A 97 19.19 -2.41 -5.86
CA ILE A 97 18.84 -3.30 -6.97
C ILE A 97 20.11 -3.58 -7.77
N ILE A 98 20.40 -4.84 -8.02
CA ILE A 98 21.48 -5.28 -8.91
C ILE A 98 20.82 -5.67 -10.25
N PRO A 99 21.32 -5.25 -11.41
CA PRO A 99 22.62 -4.60 -11.64
C PRO A 99 22.64 -3.07 -11.56
N ASP A 100 21.53 -2.41 -11.21
CA ASP A 100 21.48 -0.94 -11.17
C ASP A 100 22.26 -0.36 -9.97
N GLN A 101 23.46 0.13 -10.24
CA GLN A 101 24.34 0.74 -9.22
C GLN A 101 23.80 2.06 -8.65
N ARG A 102 22.78 2.69 -9.29
CA ARG A 102 22.17 3.95 -8.87
C ARG A 102 20.92 3.76 -8.04
N SER A 103 20.53 2.53 -7.77
CA SER A 103 19.31 2.17 -7.03
C SER A 103 19.46 2.21 -5.52
N GLY A 104 20.68 2.38 -5.01
CA GLY A 104 20.94 2.41 -3.57
C GLY A 104 20.12 3.50 -2.87
N LYS A 105 19.43 3.13 -1.80
CA LYS A 105 18.56 4.01 -1.02
C LYS A 105 18.68 3.69 0.45
N VAL A 106 18.75 4.74 1.26
CA VAL A 106 18.63 4.65 2.72
C VAL A 106 17.36 5.35 3.14
N GLU A 107 16.58 4.72 4.00
CA GLU A 107 15.37 5.28 4.57
C GLU A 107 15.41 5.16 6.09
N LEU A 108 15.09 6.25 6.78
CA LEU A 108 14.97 6.35 8.22
C LEU A 108 13.52 6.69 8.55
N GLN A 109 12.93 5.91 9.45
CA GLN A 109 11.60 6.16 9.97
C GLN A 109 11.69 6.31 11.49
N TYR A 110 11.15 7.39 12.01
CA TYR A 110 11.07 7.65 13.45
C TYR A 110 9.62 7.85 13.84
N GLN A 111 9.18 7.14 14.86
CA GLN A 111 7.83 7.23 15.40
C GLN A 111 7.86 7.58 16.88
N HIS A 112 7.17 8.65 17.21
CA HIS A 112 6.96 9.16 18.55
C HIS A 112 5.46 9.28 18.86
N GLU A 113 5.09 9.48 20.12
CA GLU A 113 3.68 9.60 20.54
C GLU A 113 2.93 10.77 19.88
N TYR A 114 3.64 11.80 19.44
CA TYR A 114 3.06 13.01 18.84
C TYR A 114 3.63 13.35 17.47
N ALA A 115 4.57 12.55 16.96
CA ALA A 115 5.19 12.81 15.67
C ALA A 115 5.63 11.53 14.96
N GLY A 116 5.53 11.51 13.64
CA GLY A 116 6.09 10.50 12.78
C GLY A 116 6.92 11.17 11.70
N ILE A 117 8.16 10.72 11.49
CA ILE A 117 9.06 11.27 10.49
C ILE A 117 9.58 10.11 9.64
N SER A 118 9.58 10.29 8.33
CA SER A 118 10.28 9.40 7.42
C SER A 118 11.12 10.23 6.47
N THR A 119 12.38 9.86 6.33
CA THR A 119 13.28 10.49 5.37
C THR A 119 13.98 9.41 4.56
N SER A 120 14.20 9.66 3.28
CA SER A 120 14.98 8.76 2.45
C SER A 120 15.84 9.52 1.47
N ILE A 121 17.03 8.96 1.21
CA ILE A 121 18.02 9.51 0.31
C ILE A 121 18.52 8.43 -0.64
N GLY A 122 18.57 8.75 -1.93
CA GLY A 122 19.25 7.91 -2.93
C GLY A 122 20.76 8.02 -2.79
N LEU A 123 21.46 6.89 -2.93
CA LEU A 123 22.93 6.83 -2.84
C LEU A 123 23.55 7.07 -4.22
N THR A 124 23.33 8.24 -4.79
CA THR A 124 23.83 8.66 -6.12
C THR A 124 24.52 10.01 -6.01
N ALA A 125 25.25 10.42 -7.07
CA ALA A 125 25.92 11.72 -7.09
C ALA A 125 24.95 12.90 -6.97
N ASN A 126 23.75 12.76 -7.53
CA ASN A 126 22.65 13.74 -7.44
C ASN A 126 21.44 13.07 -6.82
N PRO A 127 21.36 12.95 -5.49
CA PRO A 127 20.30 12.21 -4.84
C PRO A 127 18.96 12.93 -4.90
N ILE A 128 17.89 12.14 -4.98
CA ILE A 128 16.58 12.61 -4.60
C ILE A 128 16.43 12.41 -3.10
N VAL A 129 16.10 13.48 -2.39
CA VAL A 129 15.84 13.46 -0.95
C VAL A 129 14.34 13.53 -0.73
N ASN A 130 13.79 12.52 -0.08
CA ASN A 130 12.40 12.54 0.34
C ASN A 130 12.32 12.77 1.85
N PHE A 131 11.40 13.61 2.24
CA PHE A 131 11.10 13.90 3.63
C PHE A 131 9.59 13.89 3.83
N SER A 132 9.12 13.17 4.83
CA SER A 132 7.74 13.26 5.28
C SER A 132 7.67 13.39 6.79
N GLY A 133 6.77 14.23 7.24
CA GLY A 133 6.55 14.47 8.67
C GLY A 133 5.08 14.52 8.97
N VAL A 134 4.70 13.97 10.11
CA VAL A 134 3.35 14.05 10.67
C VAL A 134 3.45 14.48 12.11
N VAL A 135 2.61 15.40 12.51
CA VAL A 135 2.44 15.83 13.90
C VAL A 135 0.97 15.69 14.29
N GLY A 136 0.73 15.38 15.55
CA GLY A 136 -0.62 15.23 16.06
C GLY A 136 -0.74 14.18 17.14
N ASN A 137 -1.93 13.66 17.28
CA ASN A 137 -2.26 12.59 18.22
C ASN A 137 -3.06 11.49 17.51
N ASN A 138 -3.58 10.51 18.26
CA ASN A 138 -4.37 9.42 17.71
C ASN A 138 -5.69 9.88 17.07
N ALA A 139 -6.20 11.08 17.41
CA ALA A 139 -7.47 11.60 16.89
C ALA A 139 -7.26 12.54 15.70
N LEU A 140 -6.26 13.40 15.77
CA LEU A 140 -6.00 14.40 14.72
C LEU A 140 -4.52 14.39 14.36
N SER A 141 -4.22 14.25 13.08
CA SER A 141 -2.86 14.32 12.55
C SER A 141 -2.79 15.23 11.33
N LEU A 142 -1.71 15.98 11.24
CA LEU A 142 -1.37 16.84 10.13
C LEU A 142 0.02 16.45 9.63
N GLY A 143 0.18 16.28 8.32
CA GLY A 143 1.45 15.85 7.75
C GLY A 143 1.76 16.49 6.42
N THR A 144 3.04 16.43 6.07
CA THR A 144 3.58 16.86 4.78
C THR A 144 4.48 15.79 4.20
N ASP A 145 4.58 15.75 2.88
CA ASP A 145 5.45 14.80 2.16
C ASP A 145 6.10 15.53 0.98
N LEU A 146 7.41 15.66 1.05
CA LEU A 146 8.24 16.47 0.18
C LEU A 146 9.25 15.57 -0.53
N SER A 147 9.55 15.89 -1.78
CA SER A 147 10.66 15.29 -2.53
C SER A 147 11.44 16.40 -3.22
N PHE A 148 12.73 16.43 -2.96
CA PHE A 148 13.66 17.40 -3.52
C PHE A 148 14.66 16.69 -4.42
N ASP A 149 14.78 17.13 -5.65
CA ASP A 149 15.77 16.64 -6.60
C ASP A 149 16.98 17.58 -6.58
N THR A 150 18.11 17.07 -6.13
CA THR A 150 19.36 17.85 -6.02
C THR A 150 19.99 18.16 -7.38
N ALA A 151 19.66 17.39 -8.44
CA ALA A 151 20.14 17.65 -9.81
C ALA A 151 19.50 18.89 -10.43
N SER A 152 18.19 18.99 -10.30
CA SER A 152 17.42 20.12 -10.86
C SER A 152 17.25 21.30 -9.89
N GLY A 153 17.54 21.10 -8.60
CA GLY A 153 17.31 22.09 -7.55
C GLY A 153 15.83 22.37 -7.26
N ASN A 154 14.93 21.48 -7.68
CA ASN A 154 13.49 21.69 -7.59
C ASN A 154 12.81 20.66 -6.68
N PHE A 155 11.71 21.08 -6.06
CA PHE A 155 10.79 20.14 -5.44
C PHE A 155 10.01 19.38 -6.51
N THR A 156 10.17 18.06 -6.53
CA THR A 156 9.44 17.17 -7.45
C THR A 156 8.10 16.76 -6.87
N LYS A 157 7.99 16.73 -5.54
CA LYS A 157 6.77 16.38 -4.82
C LYS A 157 6.54 17.37 -3.68
N LEU A 158 5.32 17.84 -3.54
CA LEU A 158 4.86 18.66 -2.43
C LEU A 158 3.43 18.26 -2.12
N ASN A 159 3.25 17.54 -1.02
CA ASN A 159 1.95 17.07 -0.57
C ASN A 159 1.72 17.48 0.87
N ALA A 160 0.46 17.67 1.21
CA ALA A 160 0.01 17.90 2.57
C ALA A 160 -1.20 17.02 2.87
N GLY A 161 -1.38 16.64 4.13
CA GLY A 161 -2.50 15.79 4.51
C GLY A 161 -2.92 16.00 5.94
N LEU A 162 -4.22 15.82 6.16
CA LEU A 162 -4.86 15.87 7.46
C LEU A 162 -5.66 14.58 7.64
N SER A 163 -5.62 13.99 8.82
CA SER A 163 -6.45 12.84 9.18
C SER A 163 -7.13 13.07 10.51
N TYR A 164 -8.40 12.75 10.56
CA TYR A 164 -9.23 12.77 11.75
C TYR A 164 -9.77 11.38 12.02
N THR A 165 -9.47 10.83 13.19
CA THR A 165 -9.82 9.46 13.58
C THR A 165 -10.67 9.48 14.83
N LEU A 166 -11.85 8.90 14.75
CA LEU A 166 -12.68 8.49 15.87
C LEU A 166 -12.61 6.98 16.07
N SER A 167 -13.35 6.44 17.03
CA SER A 167 -13.37 5.00 17.34
C SER A 167 -13.71 4.12 16.12
N ASP A 168 -14.65 4.54 15.32
CA ASP A 168 -15.26 3.81 14.22
C ASP A 168 -15.15 4.50 12.86
N LEU A 169 -14.70 5.77 12.84
CA LEU A 169 -14.67 6.64 11.68
C LEU A 169 -13.27 7.24 11.47
N ILE A 170 -12.81 7.25 10.23
CA ILE A 170 -11.60 7.95 9.81
C ILE A 170 -11.93 8.79 8.59
N ALA A 171 -11.67 10.10 8.70
CA ALA A 171 -11.74 11.02 7.58
C ALA A 171 -10.35 11.55 7.28
N SER A 172 -9.98 11.68 6.02
CA SER A 172 -8.73 12.33 5.67
C SER A 172 -8.89 13.24 4.46
N LEU A 173 -8.05 14.25 4.41
CA LEU A 173 -7.95 15.20 3.32
C LEU A 173 -6.47 15.29 2.93
N THR A 174 -6.16 15.10 1.67
CA THR A 174 -4.79 15.27 1.16
C THR A 174 -4.77 16.14 -0.07
N VAL A 175 -3.77 16.99 -0.14
CA VAL A 175 -3.46 17.81 -1.32
C VAL A 175 -2.17 17.27 -1.90
N ASN A 176 -2.21 16.82 -3.13
CA ASN A 176 -1.11 16.14 -3.81
C ASN A 176 -0.69 16.93 -5.07
N ASP A 177 0.37 16.45 -5.72
CA ASP A 177 0.83 16.98 -7.02
C ASP A 177 1.06 18.47 -7.01
N LYS A 178 1.74 18.99 -5.96
CA LYS A 178 2.04 20.42 -5.77
C LYS A 178 0.79 21.31 -5.70
N GLY A 179 -0.31 20.76 -5.18
CA GLY A 179 -1.57 21.49 -5.03
C GLY A 179 -2.58 21.24 -6.14
N ASP A 180 -2.25 20.42 -7.15
CA ASP A 180 -3.17 20.15 -8.26
C ASP A 180 -4.29 19.16 -7.92
N THR A 181 -4.03 18.22 -7.03
CA THR A 181 -5.00 17.16 -6.71
C THR A 181 -5.44 17.22 -5.26
N LEU A 182 -6.74 17.36 -5.02
CA LEU A 182 -7.37 17.27 -3.71
C LEU A 182 -8.06 15.91 -3.57
N ASN A 183 -7.65 15.14 -2.55
CA ASN A 183 -8.31 13.86 -2.21
C ASN A 183 -8.94 13.95 -0.83
N ALA A 184 -10.24 13.71 -0.77
CA ALA A 184 -10.97 13.51 0.47
C ALA A 184 -11.34 12.05 0.61
N SER A 185 -11.02 11.42 1.72
CA SER A 185 -11.38 10.03 1.98
C SER A 185 -12.10 9.85 3.31
N TYR A 186 -12.99 8.89 3.31
CA TYR A 186 -13.84 8.53 4.43
C TYR A 186 -13.83 7.01 4.61
N TYR A 187 -13.71 6.56 5.83
CA TYR A 187 -13.79 5.15 6.21
C TYR A 187 -14.61 5.03 7.48
N HIS A 188 -15.61 4.15 7.50
CA HIS A 188 -16.44 3.89 8.67
C HIS A 188 -16.62 2.39 8.90
N THR A 189 -16.37 1.96 10.14
CA THR A 189 -16.62 0.59 10.60
C THR A 189 -18.05 0.51 11.09
N VAL A 190 -18.94 -0.08 10.28
CA VAL A 190 -20.36 -0.21 10.59
C VAL A 190 -20.58 -1.30 11.64
N SER A 191 -19.90 -2.43 11.49
CA SER A 191 -19.95 -3.54 12.44
C SER A 191 -18.58 -4.19 12.59
N PRO A 192 -17.93 -4.06 13.74
CA PRO A 192 -16.66 -4.73 14.01
C PRO A 192 -16.78 -6.27 14.00
N LEU A 193 -17.90 -6.81 14.44
CA LEU A 193 -18.12 -8.27 14.54
C LEU A 193 -18.12 -8.95 13.16
N THR A 194 -18.71 -8.33 12.17
CA THR A 194 -18.79 -8.84 10.79
C THR A 194 -17.75 -8.18 9.88
N SER A 195 -16.79 -7.43 10.44
CA SER A 195 -15.82 -6.64 9.68
C SER A 195 -16.46 -5.78 8.58
N THR A 196 -17.73 -5.35 8.82
CA THR A 196 -18.47 -4.52 7.88
C THR A 196 -17.96 -3.10 7.95
N ALA A 197 -17.48 -2.61 6.82
CA ALA A 197 -17.01 -1.23 6.70
C ALA A 197 -17.41 -0.64 5.35
N VAL A 198 -17.54 0.67 5.32
CA VAL A 198 -17.82 1.48 4.13
C VAL A 198 -16.68 2.47 3.94
N GLY A 199 -16.29 2.71 2.71
CA GLY A 199 -15.30 3.71 2.37
C GLY A 199 -15.72 4.53 1.17
N ALA A 200 -15.33 5.78 1.15
CA ALA A 200 -15.52 6.67 0.02
C ALA A 200 -14.25 7.49 -0.21
N GLU A 201 -13.94 7.78 -1.45
CA GLU A 201 -12.84 8.66 -1.85
C GLU A 201 -13.33 9.57 -2.96
N LEU A 202 -13.15 10.87 -2.77
CA LEU A 202 -13.36 11.90 -3.76
C LEU A 202 -12.00 12.48 -4.13
N SER A 203 -11.65 12.41 -5.41
CA SER A 203 -10.46 13.03 -5.98
C SER A 203 -10.89 14.13 -6.94
N HIS A 204 -10.33 15.34 -6.77
CA HIS A 204 -10.53 16.48 -7.66
C HIS A 204 -9.16 16.93 -8.18
N SER A 205 -9.02 17.04 -9.52
CA SER A 205 -7.87 17.65 -10.15
C SER A 205 -8.24 19.06 -10.60
N PHE A 206 -7.50 20.05 -10.11
CA PHE A 206 -7.75 21.47 -10.46
C PHE A 206 -7.34 21.79 -11.91
N SER A 207 -6.29 21.16 -12.42
CA SER A 207 -5.81 21.41 -13.78
C SER A 207 -6.73 20.84 -14.85
N SER A 208 -7.28 19.64 -14.65
CA SER A 208 -8.19 18.99 -15.59
C SER A 208 -9.68 19.25 -15.29
N ASN A 209 -9.98 19.80 -14.11
CA ASN A 209 -11.32 19.97 -13.55
C ASN A 209 -12.14 18.66 -13.54
N GLU A 210 -11.45 17.54 -13.31
CA GLU A 210 -12.07 16.22 -13.22
C GLU A 210 -12.34 15.82 -11.77
N ASN A 211 -13.50 15.20 -11.57
CA ASN A 211 -13.90 14.66 -10.29
C ASN A 211 -14.07 13.14 -10.39
N THR A 212 -13.40 12.41 -9.52
CA THR A 212 -13.58 10.97 -9.38
C THR A 212 -14.10 10.67 -7.97
N LEU A 213 -15.32 10.16 -7.89
CA LEU A 213 -15.90 9.64 -6.66
C LEU A 213 -15.90 8.12 -6.73
N THR A 214 -15.29 7.47 -5.76
CA THR A 214 -15.31 6.01 -5.60
C THR A 214 -15.90 5.67 -4.24
N ILE A 215 -16.86 4.77 -4.22
CA ILE A 215 -17.47 4.26 -2.99
C ILE A 215 -17.21 2.76 -2.95
N GLY A 216 -16.83 2.25 -1.79
CA GLY A 216 -16.58 0.83 -1.58
C GLY A 216 -17.15 0.34 -0.26
N THR A 217 -17.40 -0.95 -0.19
CA THR A 217 -17.83 -1.65 1.01
C THR A 217 -17.09 -2.96 1.15
N GLN A 218 -16.96 -3.41 2.38
CA GLN A 218 -16.52 -4.77 2.72
C GLN A 218 -17.45 -5.38 3.76
N HIS A 219 -17.59 -6.70 3.70
CA HIS A 219 -18.39 -7.47 4.64
C HIS A 219 -17.81 -8.89 4.78
N ALA A 220 -17.62 -9.36 6.00
CA ALA A 220 -17.29 -10.76 6.25
C ALA A 220 -18.59 -11.58 6.30
N LEU A 221 -18.79 -12.47 5.33
CA LEU A 221 -19.92 -13.41 5.32
C LEU A 221 -19.80 -14.44 6.44
N ASP A 222 -18.55 -14.87 6.69
CA ASP A 222 -18.15 -15.73 7.78
C ASP A 222 -16.69 -15.40 8.20
N PRO A 223 -16.16 -15.95 9.28
CA PRO A 223 -14.79 -15.65 9.74
C PRO A 223 -13.68 -15.91 8.72
N LEU A 224 -13.95 -16.73 7.70
CA LEU A 224 -12.99 -17.12 6.65
C LEU A 224 -13.27 -16.47 5.29
N THR A 225 -14.42 -15.81 5.13
CA THR A 225 -14.86 -15.28 3.82
C THR A 225 -15.13 -13.79 3.91
N LEU A 226 -14.37 -13.02 3.15
CA LEU A 226 -14.51 -11.57 3.02
C LEU A 226 -14.98 -11.21 1.60
N VAL A 227 -16.00 -10.38 1.51
CA VAL A 227 -16.49 -9.81 0.23
C VAL A 227 -16.22 -8.32 0.25
N LYS A 228 -15.73 -7.78 -0.87
CA LYS A 228 -15.61 -6.34 -1.10
C LYS A 228 -16.26 -5.98 -2.42
N ALA A 229 -16.82 -4.78 -2.48
CA ALA A 229 -17.33 -4.19 -3.71
C ALA A 229 -17.00 -2.71 -3.76
N ARG A 230 -16.81 -2.18 -4.95
CA ARG A 230 -16.61 -0.75 -5.19
C ARG A 230 -17.26 -0.31 -6.49
N VAL A 231 -17.60 0.95 -6.58
CA VAL A 231 -18.13 1.59 -7.78
C VAL A 231 -17.63 3.03 -7.85
N ASN A 232 -17.39 3.53 -9.05
CA ASN A 232 -17.05 4.92 -9.25
C ASN A 232 -18.09 5.65 -10.13
N ASN A 233 -18.02 6.98 -10.16
CA ASN A 233 -18.92 7.84 -10.94
C ASN A 233 -18.75 7.69 -12.46
N TYR A 234 -17.68 7.04 -12.95
CA TYR A 234 -17.50 6.73 -14.37
C TYR A 234 -18.20 5.43 -14.79
N GLY A 235 -18.86 4.73 -13.86
CA GLY A 235 -19.56 3.49 -14.12
C GLY A 235 -18.66 2.25 -14.03
N ARG A 236 -17.45 2.34 -13.49
CA ARG A 236 -16.63 1.16 -13.20
C ARG A 236 -17.07 0.56 -11.89
N ALA A 237 -17.48 -0.69 -11.93
CA ALA A 237 -17.83 -1.50 -10.77
C ALA A 237 -16.84 -2.68 -10.64
N SER A 238 -16.44 -2.97 -9.42
CA SER A 238 -15.58 -4.12 -9.13
C SER A 238 -16.08 -4.80 -7.87
N ALA A 239 -15.98 -6.12 -7.86
CA ALA A 239 -16.27 -6.94 -6.68
C ALA A 239 -15.20 -7.99 -6.52
N LEU A 240 -14.95 -8.40 -5.28
CA LEU A 240 -14.07 -9.51 -4.96
C LEU A 240 -14.66 -10.34 -3.83
N ILE A 241 -14.34 -11.62 -3.86
CA ILE A 241 -14.53 -12.57 -2.77
C ILE A 241 -13.17 -13.18 -2.44
N GLN A 242 -12.84 -13.17 -1.16
CA GLN A 242 -11.62 -13.75 -0.63
C GLN A 242 -12.01 -14.80 0.41
N HIS A 243 -11.53 -16.03 0.24
CA HIS A 243 -11.82 -17.14 1.12
C HIS A 243 -10.53 -17.76 1.65
N GLU A 244 -10.44 -17.93 2.97
CA GLU A 244 -9.35 -18.67 3.62
C GLU A 244 -9.75 -20.14 3.73
N TRP A 245 -9.26 -20.96 2.78
CA TRP A 245 -9.61 -22.40 2.73
C TRP A 245 -8.73 -23.28 3.61
N ARG A 246 -7.56 -22.76 4.02
CA ARG A 246 -6.68 -23.30 5.06
C ARG A 246 -6.04 -22.15 5.82
N PRO A 247 -5.59 -22.35 7.07
CA PRO A 247 -4.92 -21.30 7.83
C PRO A 247 -3.83 -20.62 7.02
N LYS A 248 -3.96 -19.31 6.84
CA LYS A 248 -3.04 -18.43 6.06
C LYS A 248 -3.01 -18.69 4.55
N SER A 249 -3.87 -19.55 4.00
CA SER A 249 -3.97 -19.81 2.57
C SER A 249 -5.26 -19.23 2.03
N LEU A 250 -5.13 -18.26 1.11
CA LEU A 250 -6.22 -17.42 0.62
C LEU A 250 -6.47 -17.68 -0.85
N PHE A 251 -7.74 -17.76 -1.21
CA PHE A 251 -8.20 -17.77 -2.58
C PHE A 251 -9.03 -16.52 -2.81
N THR A 252 -8.71 -15.74 -3.83
CA THR A 252 -9.40 -14.49 -4.17
C THR A 252 -9.86 -14.54 -5.62
N ILE A 253 -11.14 -14.28 -5.82
CA ILE A 253 -11.73 -14.03 -7.14
C ILE A 253 -12.14 -12.56 -7.16
N SER A 254 -11.78 -11.85 -8.20
CA SER A 254 -12.20 -10.47 -8.40
C SER A 254 -12.69 -10.25 -9.83
N GLY A 255 -13.69 -9.39 -9.97
CA GLY A 255 -14.22 -8.96 -11.25
C GLY A 255 -14.29 -7.45 -11.31
N GLU A 256 -13.99 -6.90 -12.48
CA GLU A 256 -14.18 -5.49 -12.79
C GLU A 256 -14.94 -5.38 -14.12
N VAL A 257 -15.89 -4.47 -14.16
CA VAL A 257 -16.71 -4.20 -15.34
C VAL A 257 -16.95 -2.69 -15.46
N ASP A 258 -16.92 -2.19 -16.69
CA ASP A 258 -17.46 -0.88 -17.01
C ASP A 258 -18.94 -1.05 -17.37
N THR A 259 -19.82 -0.51 -16.55
CA THR A 259 -21.28 -0.64 -16.73
C THR A 259 -21.79 0.02 -18.01
N ARG A 260 -20.99 0.89 -18.63
CA ARG A 260 -21.29 1.54 -19.92
C ARG A 260 -20.88 0.71 -21.13
N ALA A 261 -19.99 -0.28 -20.94
CA ALA A 261 -19.44 -1.11 -22.01
C ALA A 261 -19.15 -2.54 -21.53
N ILE A 262 -20.16 -3.21 -20.99
CA ILE A 262 -20.04 -4.51 -20.29
C ILE A 262 -19.32 -5.56 -21.14
N GLU A 263 -19.70 -5.71 -22.41
CA GLU A 263 -19.17 -6.76 -23.29
C GLU A 263 -17.67 -6.60 -23.61
N LYS A 264 -17.14 -5.38 -23.55
CA LYS A 264 -15.75 -5.08 -23.94
C LYS A 264 -14.81 -4.89 -22.76
N SER A 265 -15.33 -4.71 -21.55
CA SER A 265 -14.55 -4.25 -20.41
C SER A 265 -14.48 -5.23 -19.26
N ALA A 266 -15.21 -6.35 -19.31
CA ALA A 266 -15.22 -7.33 -18.24
C ALA A 266 -13.83 -7.95 -18.06
N LYS A 267 -13.27 -7.80 -16.85
CA LYS A 267 -11.99 -8.41 -16.45
C LYS A 267 -12.24 -9.28 -15.24
N ILE A 268 -11.62 -10.46 -15.23
CA ILE A 268 -11.68 -11.40 -14.12
C ILE A 268 -10.24 -11.67 -13.68
N GLY A 269 -9.98 -11.50 -12.40
CA GLY A 269 -8.71 -11.83 -11.77
C GLY A 269 -8.87 -12.95 -10.76
N LEU A 270 -7.86 -13.79 -10.69
CA LEU A 270 -7.77 -14.88 -9.72
C LEU A 270 -6.46 -14.75 -8.96
N ALA A 271 -6.52 -14.83 -7.63
CA ALA A 271 -5.31 -14.92 -6.84
C ALA A 271 -5.38 -16.10 -5.89
N LEU A 272 -4.30 -16.86 -5.85
CA LEU A 272 -4.12 -17.98 -4.93
C LEU A 272 -2.85 -17.75 -4.13
N ALA A 273 -2.97 -17.63 -2.81
CA ALA A 273 -1.85 -17.54 -1.89
C ALA A 273 -1.82 -18.78 -1.00
N LEU A 274 -0.75 -19.53 -1.05
CA LEU A 274 -0.53 -20.74 -0.28
C LEU A 274 0.54 -20.51 0.78
N LYS A 275 0.24 -20.88 2.03
CA LYS A 275 1.19 -20.92 3.12
C LYS A 275 1.04 -22.27 3.82
N PRO A 276 1.71 -23.29 3.31
CA PRO A 276 1.69 -24.61 3.92
C PRO A 276 2.35 -24.62 5.30
#